data_ff24daf3a540a073df9031e85c54b08b
#
_entry.id   ff24daf3a540a073df9031e85c54b08b
#
_cell.length_a   1.000
_cell.length_b   1.000
_cell.length_c   1.000
_cell.angle_alpha   90.00
_cell.angle_beta   90.00
_cell.angle_gamma   90.00
#
_symmetry.space_group_name_H-M   'P 1'
#
loop_
_entity.id
_entity.type
_entity.pdbx_description
1 polymer ?
#
loop_
_entity_poly.entity_id
_entity_poly.type
_entity_poly.pdbx_seq_one_letter_code
_entity_poly.pdbx_strand_id
1 'polypeptide(L)'
;MKKILALLLTTTIAVGSLSGCIRTDYQKDKVKFLASFYPIYIMALNIVDGVEGIEVDCMAEVQVGCLHDFKLSTDNMRDIEKSDGFIINGAGMEGFIEDIANRVDGLHIIDSSTGINLLADGHHHDEDEDEHEHEHEHEDEHNHDHGEYNAHLWVSVANYIKQVENITEGIVKIDPVHEKESRRNSKEYIAK
;
A
#
# COMPACT_ATOMS: atom_id res chain seq x y z
N MET A 1 -49.01 -1.71 55.09
CA MET A 1 -49.26 -1.42 53.66
C MET A 1 -48.38 -0.25 53.16
N LYS A 2 -48.32 0.92 53.82
CA LYS A 2 -47.49 2.06 53.34
C LYS A 2 -45.98 1.79 53.24
N LYS A 3 -45.42 0.97 54.13
CA LYS A 3 -43.99 0.60 54.14
C LYS A 3 -43.60 -0.40 53.02
N ILE A 4 -44.54 -1.29 52.64
CA ILE A 4 -44.34 -2.27 51.58
C ILE A 4 -44.41 -1.55 50.21
N LEU A 5 -45.31 -0.57 50.07
CA LEU A 5 -45.45 0.23 48.87
C LEU A 5 -44.20 1.11 48.61
N ALA A 6 -43.60 1.66 49.64
CA ALA A 6 -42.34 2.42 49.54
C ALA A 6 -41.17 1.53 49.13
N LEU A 7 -41.08 0.29 49.65
CA LEU A 7 -40.02 -0.64 49.28
C LEU A 7 -40.09 -1.12 47.81
N LEU A 8 -41.34 -1.34 47.31
CA LEU A 8 -41.60 -1.68 45.90
C LEU A 8 -41.27 -0.54 44.92
N LEU A 9 -41.49 0.71 45.38
CA LEU A 9 -41.18 1.89 44.52
C LEU A 9 -39.68 2.15 44.42
N THR A 10 -38.91 1.89 45.52
CA THR A 10 -37.43 2.05 45.51
C THR A 10 -36.74 0.96 44.70
N THR A 11 -37.24 -0.26 44.66
CA THR A 11 -36.68 -1.34 43.83
C THR A 11 -36.89 -1.12 42.36
N THR A 12 -38.04 -0.55 41.93
CA THR A 12 -38.30 -0.23 40.50
C THR A 12 -37.42 0.89 39.99
N ILE A 13 -37.04 1.87 40.82
CA ILE A 13 -36.13 2.95 40.43
C ILE A 13 -34.70 2.42 40.32
N ALA A 14 -34.25 1.51 41.17
CA ALA A 14 -32.90 0.93 41.13
C ALA A 14 -32.65 0.04 39.91
N VAL A 15 -33.67 -0.66 39.39
CA VAL A 15 -33.55 -1.51 38.16
C VAL A 15 -33.56 -0.66 36.89
N GLY A 16 -34.24 0.50 36.88
CA GLY A 16 -34.29 1.40 35.75
C GLY A 16 -32.98 2.15 35.48
N SER A 17 -32.10 2.28 36.48
CA SER A 17 -30.83 3.02 36.35
C SER A 17 -29.67 2.20 35.76
N LEU A 18 -29.84 0.90 35.54
CA LEU A 18 -28.82 0.00 34.95
C LEU A 18 -28.99 -0.22 33.44
N SER A 19 -29.98 0.43 32.83
CA SER A 19 -30.08 0.46 31.36
C SER A 19 -29.20 1.58 30.79
N GLY A 20 -27.99 1.73 31.32
CA GLY A 20 -26.93 2.47 30.66
C GLY A 20 -26.64 1.75 29.35
N CYS A 21 -27.02 2.36 28.23
CA CYS A 21 -26.55 1.97 26.93
C CYS A 21 -25.04 1.86 26.99
N ILE A 22 -24.51 0.63 27.10
CA ILE A 22 -23.17 0.33 26.63
C ILE A 22 -23.26 0.54 25.11
N ARG A 23 -23.11 1.79 24.66
CA ARG A 23 -22.57 2.03 23.36
C ARG A 23 -21.13 1.56 23.43
N THR A 24 -20.90 0.29 23.17
CA THR A 24 -19.65 -0.10 22.56
C THR A 24 -19.67 0.61 21.21
N ASP A 25 -19.10 1.82 21.16
CA ASP A 25 -18.50 2.31 19.94
C ASP A 25 -17.42 1.28 19.62
N TYR A 26 -17.82 0.24 18.93
CA TYR A 26 -16.92 -0.62 18.21
C TYR A 26 -16.43 0.27 17.05
N GLN A 27 -15.50 1.15 17.35
CA GLN A 27 -14.72 1.85 16.35
C GLN A 27 -13.92 0.73 15.71
N LYS A 28 -14.48 0.17 14.63
CA LYS A 28 -13.80 -0.83 13.80
C LYS A 28 -12.51 -0.16 13.39
N ASP A 29 -11.39 -0.71 13.82
CA ASP A 29 -10.09 -0.20 13.42
C ASP A 29 -10.10 -0.14 11.89
N LYS A 30 -9.71 1.01 11.34
CA LYS A 30 -9.67 1.20 9.89
C LYS A 30 -8.64 0.24 9.31
N VAL A 31 -8.96 -0.34 8.16
CA VAL A 31 -7.99 -1.10 7.37
C VAL A 31 -7.03 -0.10 6.74
N LYS A 32 -5.73 -0.28 6.96
CA LYS A 32 -4.68 0.64 6.53
C LYS A 32 -3.82 0.02 5.45
N PHE A 33 -3.78 0.67 4.30
CA PHE A 33 -2.84 0.33 3.25
C PHE A 33 -1.76 1.40 3.16
N LEU A 34 -0.52 0.95 2.93
CA LEU A 34 0.61 1.83 2.69
C LEU A 34 1.11 1.58 1.26
N ALA A 35 1.14 2.61 0.45
CA ALA A 35 1.70 2.55 -0.91
C ALA A 35 3.17 2.96 -0.88
N SER A 36 4.02 2.29 -1.65
CA SER A 36 5.46 2.55 -1.67
C SER A 36 5.80 3.97 -2.14
N PHE A 37 5.14 4.47 -3.18
CA PHE A 37 5.36 5.80 -3.72
C PHE A 37 4.14 6.32 -4.51
N TYR A 38 4.23 7.57 -4.98
CA TYR A 38 3.10 8.35 -5.46
C TYR A 38 2.27 7.69 -6.59
N PRO A 39 2.82 7.10 -7.66
CA PRO A 39 2.01 6.43 -8.68
C PRO A 39 1.13 5.31 -8.13
N ILE A 40 1.68 4.47 -7.24
CA ILE A 40 0.94 3.38 -6.60
C ILE A 40 -0.10 3.93 -5.61
N TYR A 41 0.25 4.99 -4.89
CA TYR A 41 -0.66 5.69 -3.99
C TYR A 41 -1.90 6.22 -4.71
N ILE A 42 -1.74 6.87 -5.88
CA ILE A 42 -2.87 7.38 -6.67
C ILE A 42 -3.78 6.24 -7.16
N MET A 43 -3.23 5.11 -7.60
CA MET A 43 -4.02 3.94 -7.98
C MET A 43 -4.86 3.46 -6.80
N ALA A 44 -4.23 3.25 -5.64
CA ALA A 44 -4.90 2.76 -4.44
C ALA A 44 -5.99 3.74 -3.96
N LEU A 45 -5.72 5.05 -3.93
CA LEU A 45 -6.71 6.08 -3.57
C LEU A 45 -7.96 6.02 -4.44
N ASN A 46 -7.81 5.85 -5.76
CA ASN A 46 -8.96 5.78 -6.66
C ASN A 46 -9.76 4.48 -6.48
N ILE A 47 -9.11 3.38 -6.07
CA ILE A 47 -9.79 2.11 -5.78
C ILE A 47 -10.66 2.21 -4.52
N VAL A 48 -10.20 2.94 -3.49
CA VAL A 48 -10.92 3.05 -2.22
C VAL A 48 -11.67 4.38 -2.06
N ASP A 49 -11.82 5.16 -3.13
CA ASP A 49 -12.50 6.47 -3.08
C ASP A 49 -13.92 6.36 -2.51
N GLY A 50 -14.19 7.13 -1.44
CA GLY A 50 -15.48 7.13 -0.74
C GLY A 50 -15.81 5.84 0.02
N VAL A 51 -14.85 4.91 0.23
CA VAL A 51 -15.04 3.71 1.06
C VAL A 51 -14.73 4.03 2.51
N GLU A 52 -15.76 4.03 3.37
CA GLU A 52 -15.57 4.28 4.81
C GLU A 52 -14.84 3.10 5.48
N GLY A 53 -13.88 3.42 6.35
CA GLY A 53 -13.14 2.39 7.12
C GLY A 53 -11.88 1.88 6.44
N ILE A 54 -11.49 2.45 5.30
CA ILE A 54 -10.17 2.21 4.65
C ILE A 54 -9.38 3.50 4.64
N GLU A 55 -8.08 3.40 4.92
CA GLU A 55 -7.10 4.47 4.77
C GLU A 55 -5.97 4.00 3.85
N VAL A 56 -5.46 4.92 3.03
CA VAL A 56 -4.28 4.70 2.20
C VAL A 56 -3.29 5.82 2.46
N ASP A 57 -2.09 5.46 2.83
CA ASP A 57 -0.97 6.39 3.02
C ASP A 57 0.13 6.14 1.98
N CYS A 58 0.98 7.15 1.75
CA CYS A 58 2.13 7.06 0.86
C CYS A 58 3.42 7.04 1.68
N MET A 59 4.26 6.02 1.49
CA MET A 59 5.51 5.87 2.24
C MET A 59 6.57 6.90 1.83
N ALA A 60 6.79 7.05 0.53
CA ALA A 60 7.74 8.02 0.00
C ALA A 60 7.07 9.38 -0.22
N GLU A 61 7.78 10.47 0.09
CA GLU A 61 7.30 11.82 -0.19
C GLU A 61 6.98 11.99 -1.68
N VAL A 62 5.96 12.83 -1.98
CA VAL A 62 5.48 13.06 -3.35
C VAL A 62 6.58 13.52 -4.32
N GLN A 63 7.63 14.16 -3.81
CA GLN A 63 8.76 14.64 -4.61
C GLN A 63 9.76 13.54 -4.99
N VAL A 64 9.66 12.35 -4.40
CA VAL A 64 10.53 11.22 -4.76
C VAL A 64 10.01 10.63 -6.07
N GLY A 65 10.73 10.86 -7.16
CA GLY A 65 10.31 10.41 -8.50
C GLY A 65 10.50 8.91 -8.74
N CYS A 66 11.54 8.31 -8.12
CA CYS A 66 11.94 6.93 -8.31
C CYS A 66 12.49 6.35 -7.01
N LEU A 67 12.27 5.06 -6.75
CA LEU A 67 12.67 4.41 -5.49
C LEU A 67 13.99 3.62 -5.58
N HIS A 68 14.69 3.63 -6.71
CA HIS A 68 15.92 2.84 -6.87
C HIS A 68 16.98 3.14 -5.78
N ASP A 69 17.14 4.40 -5.42
CA ASP A 69 18.09 4.84 -4.39
C ASP A 69 17.42 5.14 -3.04
N PHE A 70 16.14 4.77 -2.89
CA PHE A 70 15.40 5.07 -1.68
C PHE A 70 15.90 4.24 -0.50
N LYS A 71 16.23 4.91 0.60
CA LYS A 71 16.66 4.27 1.83
C LYS A 71 15.56 4.37 2.87
N LEU A 72 15.15 3.20 3.37
CA LEU A 72 14.17 3.13 4.44
C LEU A 72 14.66 3.82 5.72
N SER A 73 13.84 4.72 6.23
CA SER A 73 14.00 5.30 7.56
C SER A 73 13.33 4.41 8.62
N THR A 74 13.65 4.67 9.89
CA THR A 74 12.96 4.01 11.01
C THR A 74 11.46 4.33 11.03
N ASP A 75 11.05 5.52 10.56
CA ASP A 75 9.65 5.90 10.51
C ASP A 75 8.93 5.14 9.39
N ASN A 76 9.55 4.96 8.20
CA ASN A 76 8.99 4.13 7.15
C ASN A 76 8.75 2.68 7.64
N MET A 77 9.72 2.09 8.33
CA MET A 77 9.56 0.75 8.90
C MET A 77 8.38 0.67 9.88
N ARG A 78 8.23 1.67 10.73
CA ARG A 78 7.11 1.74 11.68
C ARG A 78 5.76 1.86 10.97
N ASP A 79 5.68 2.60 9.88
CA ASP A 79 4.44 2.76 9.10
C ASP A 79 4.10 1.47 8.35
N ILE A 80 5.10 0.76 7.82
CA ILE A 80 4.93 -0.57 7.23
C ILE A 80 4.40 -1.56 8.26
N GLU A 81 4.99 -1.61 9.46
CA GLU A 81 4.56 -2.51 10.56
C GLU A 81 3.13 -2.25 11.04
N LYS A 82 2.61 -1.04 10.87
CA LYS A 82 1.25 -0.66 11.26
C LYS A 82 0.21 -0.83 10.17
N SER A 83 0.64 -1.09 8.94
CA SER A 83 -0.26 -1.30 7.82
C SER A 83 -0.79 -2.72 7.75
N ASP A 84 -2.03 -2.88 7.32
CA ASP A 84 -2.63 -4.19 7.04
C ASP A 84 -2.17 -4.74 5.68
N GLY A 85 -1.71 -3.84 4.78
CA GLY A 85 -1.15 -4.20 3.48
C GLY A 85 -0.19 -3.16 2.95
N PHE A 86 0.95 -3.61 2.42
CA PHE A 86 1.94 -2.78 1.76
C PHE A 86 1.86 -2.99 0.25
N ILE A 87 1.56 -1.91 -0.48
CA ILE A 87 1.35 -1.95 -1.93
C ILE A 87 2.61 -1.45 -2.61
N ILE A 88 3.23 -2.31 -3.43
CA ILE A 88 4.46 -2.02 -4.14
C ILE A 88 4.26 -1.98 -5.65
N ASN A 89 5.15 -1.27 -6.34
CA ASN A 89 5.23 -1.32 -7.79
C ASN A 89 5.64 -2.72 -8.26
N GLY A 90 6.63 -3.29 -7.59
CA GLY A 90 7.27 -4.53 -8.00
C GLY A 90 8.28 -4.32 -9.14
N ALA A 91 8.62 -5.40 -9.86
CA ALA A 91 9.60 -5.38 -10.94
C ALA A 91 10.98 -4.81 -10.53
N GLY A 92 11.38 -4.96 -9.27
CA GLY A 92 12.66 -4.49 -8.75
C GLY A 92 12.71 -3.00 -8.37
N MET A 93 11.59 -2.26 -8.44
CA MET A 93 11.55 -0.83 -8.06
C MET A 93 11.89 -0.62 -6.59
N GLU A 94 11.37 -1.47 -5.71
CA GLU A 94 11.62 -1.44 -4.27
C GLU A 94 12.77 -2.39 -3.91
N GLY A 95 14.03 -1.96 -4.12
CA GLY A 95 15.21 -2.79 -3.82
C GLY A 95 15.34 -3.22 -2.35
N PHE A 96 14.60 -2.56 -1.44
CA PHE A 96 14.54 -2.84 -0.01
C PHE A 96 13.50 -3.90 0.40
N ILE A 97 12.73 -4.46 -0.54
CA ILE A 97 11.58 -5.30 -0.22
C ILE A 97 11.96 -6.59 0.52
N GLU A 98 13.10 -7.19 0.19
CA GLU A 98 13.59 -8.39 0.86
C GLU A 98 13.91 -8.14 2.34
N ASP A 99 14.48 -6.97 2.64
CA ASP A 99 14.77 -6.56 4.02
C ASP A 99 13.50 -6.41 4.85
N ILE A 100 12.40 -5.90 4.24
CA ILE A 100 11.10 -5.77 4.90
C ILE A 100 10.48 -7.13 5.13
N ALA A 101 10.42 -7.98 4.10
CA ALA A 101 9.82 -9.31 4.17
C ALA A 101 10.48 -10.19 5.25
N ASN A 102 11.78 -9.98 5.51
CA ASN A 102 12.53 -10.69 6.54
C ASN A 102 12.33 -10.14 7.97
N ARG A 103 11.79 -8.92 8.12
CA ARG A 103 11.70 -8.23 9.42
C ARG A 103 10.29 -8.07 9.94
N VAL A 104 9.28 -8.07 9.06
CA VAL A 104 7.89 -7.83 9.42
C VAL A 104 7.08 -9.09 9.20
N ASP A 105 6.85 -9.83 10.30
CA ASP A 105 6.05 -11.05 10.27
C ASP A 105 4.59 -10.76 9.92
N GLY A 106 4.02 -11.51 8.97
CA GLY A 106 2.60 -11.45 8.64
C GLY A 106 2.20 -10.25 7.78
N LEU A 107 3.13 -9.45 7.28
CA LEU A 107 2.84 -8.35 6.36
C LEU A 107 2.27 -8.88 5.03
N HIS A 108 1.13 -8.35 4.62
CA HIS A 108 0.56 -8.60 3.30
C HIS A 108 1.17 -7.65 2.27
N ILE A 109 2.02 -8.19 1.40
CA ILE A 109 2.58 -7.43 0.27
C ILE A 109 1.68 -7.60 -0.95
N ILE A 110 1.26 -6.47 -1.54
CA ILE A 110 0.50 -6.41 -2.78
C ILE A 110 1.46 -5.96 -3.89
N ASP A 111 1.96 -6.90 -4.66
CA ASP A 111 2.84 -6.63 -5.79
C ASP A 111 2.00 -6.32 -7.05
N SER A 112 2.03 -5.06 -7.47
CA SER A 112 1.24 -4.60 -8.60
C SER A 112 1.77 -5.09 -9.96
N SER A 113 3.03 -5.56 -10.04
CA SER A 113 3.65 -6.07 -11.27
C SER A 113 3.23 -7.50 -11.66
N THR A 114 2.48 -8.19 -10.79
CA THR A 114 2.13 -9.60 -10.97
C THR A 114 1.51 -9.87 -12.36
N GLY A 115 2.14 -10.74 -13.14
CA GLY A 115 1.66 -11.15 -14.47
C GLY A 115 1.82 -10.09 -15.57
N ILE A 116 2.58 -9.02 -15.33
CA ILE A 116 3.00 -8.06 -16.35
C ILE A 116 4.25 -8.62 -17.05
N ASN A 117 4.27 -8.58 -18.38
CA ASN A 117 5.47 -8.91 -19.15
C ASN A 117 6.47 -7.76 -19.01
N LEU A 118 7.54 -8.02 -18.26
CA LEU A 118 8.60 -7.05 -18.03
C LEU A 118 9.49 -6.92 -19.28
N LEU A 119 9.84 -5.69 -19.63
CA LEU A 119 10.83 -5.41 -20.67
C LEU A 119 12.20 -5.41 -20.01
N ALA A 120 13.17 -6.11 -20.64
CA ALA A 120 14.57 -6.02 -20.24
C ALA A 120 15.02 -4.55 -20.31
N ASP A 121 15.75 -4.10 -19.31
CA ASP A 121 16.35 -2.77 -19.34
C ASP A 121 17.44 -2.76 -20.43
N GLY A 122 17.23 -1.93 -21.47
CA GLY A 122 17.99 -2.00 -22.72
C GLY A 122 19.41 -1.42 -22.63
N HIS A 123 20.15 -1.68 -21.58
CA HIS A 123 21.59 -1.45 -21.55
C HIS A 123 22.29 -2.52 -22.40
N HIS A 124 22.12 -2.46 -23.73
CA HIS A 124 23.05 -3.09 -24.64
C HIS A 124 24.37 -2.33 -24.52
N HIS A 125 25.35 -2.92 -23.87
CA HIS A 125 26.73 -2.62 -24.18
C HIS A 125 26.93 -3.15 -25.61
N ASP A 126 26.73 -2.30 -26.61
CA ASP A 126 27.29 -2.51 -27.91
C ASP A 126 28.82 -2.46 -27.70
N GLU A 127 29.43 -3.64 -27.62
CA GLU A 127 30.87 -3.79 -27.74
C GLU A 127 31.26 -3.45 -29.18
N ASP A 128 31.21 -2.16 -29.53
CA ASP A 128 31.92 -1.68 -30.70
C ASP A 128 33.38 -1.51 -30.29
N GLU A 129 34.19 -2.51 -30.70
CA GLU A 129 35.66 -2.46 -30.66
C GLU A 129 36.14 -1.30 -31.54
N ASP A 130 36.27 -0.10 -30.97
CA ASP A 130 37.10 0.95 -31.54
C ASP A 130 38.13 1.40 -30.49
N GLU A 131 39.37 0.94 -30.70
CA GLU A 131 40.57 1.34 -29.97
C GLU A 131 40.79 2.87 -30.09
N HIS A 132 40.42 3.62 -29.06
CA HIS A 132 40.95 4.97 -28.81
C HIS A 132 41.40 5.09 -27.35
N GLU A 133 42.72 5.06 -27.17
CA GLU A 133 43.43 5.46 -25.94
C GLU A 133 43.07 6.91 -25.63
N HIS A 134 42.27 7.15 -24.61
CA HIS A 134 42.24 8.42 -23.86
C HIS A 134 42.21 8.13 -22.36
N GLU A 135 43.36 8.40 -21.73
CA GLU A 135 43.48 8.48 -20.29
C GLU A 135 42.59 9.63 -19.79
N HIS A 136 41.49 9.31 -19.13
CA HIS A 136 40.78 10.21 -18.22
C HIS A 136 40.49 9.44 -16.93
N GLU A 137 41.24 9.82 -15.88
CA GLU A 137 40.93 9.48 -14.51
C GLU A 137 39.63 10.19 -14.14
N HIS A 138 38.53 9.42 -14.04
CA HIS A 138 37.34 9.79 -13.31
C HIS A 138 36.98 8.65 -12.35
N GLU A 139 37.46 8.81 -11.11
CA GLU A 139 36.91 8.10 -9.96
C GLU A 139 35.52 8.67 -9.70
N ASP A 140 34.48 7.91 -10.08
CA ASP A 140 33.16 7.87 -9.46
C ASP A 140 32.40 6.72 -10.13
N GLU A 141 32.77 5.47 -9.78
CA GLU A 141 31.96 4.30 -10.10
C GLU A 141 30.70 4.31 -9.22
N HIS A 142 29.69 5.07 -9.61
CA HIS A 142 28.32 4.81 -9.17
C HIS A 142 27.81 3.61 -9.96
N ASN A 143 28.14 2.42 -9.49
CA ASN A 143 27.53 1.18 -9.97
C ASN A 143 26.06 1.16 -9.50
N HIS A 144 25.20 1.83 -10.25
CA HIS A 144 23.75 1.69 -10.08
C HIS A 144 23.39 0.31 -10.63
N ASP A 145 23.14 -0.62 -9.73
CA ASP A 145 22.55 -1.92 -10.06
C ASP A 145 21.10 -1.65 -10.55
N HIS A 146 21.00 -1.26 -11.83
CA HIS A 146 19.72 -1.18 -12.53
C HIS A 146 19.25 -2.62 -12.68
N GLY A 147 18.12 -2.96 -12.04
CA GLY A 147 17.55 -4.29 -12.10
C GLY A 147 17.42 -4.79 -13.56
N GLU A 148 17.41 -6.10 -13.75
CA GLU A 148 17.37 -6.76 -15.05
C GLU A 148 16.22 -6.27 -15.96
N TYR A 149 15.21 -5.60 -15.38
CA TYR A 149 13.99 -5.16 -16.06
C TYR A 149 13.68 -3.69 -15.80
N ASN A 150 13.01 -3.06 -16.78
CA ASN A 150 12.50 -1.70 -16.63
C ASN A 150 11.30 -1.68 -15.66
N ALA A 151 11.53 -1.15 -14.48
CA ALA A 151 10.55 -1.09 -13.40
C ALA A 151 9.51 0.05 -13.55
N HIS A 152 9.64 0.93 -14.56
CA HIS A 152 8.72 2.06 -14.76
C HIS A 152 7.40 1.63 -15.42
N LEU A 153 6.69 0.69 -14.80
CA LEU A 153 5.48 0.07 -15.36
C LEU A 153 4.33 1.06 -15.56
N TRP A 154 4.17 2.00 -14.62
CA TRP A 154 3.07 2.97 -14.61
C TRP A 154 3.05 3.96 -15.77
N VAL A 155 4.12 4.08 -16.54
CA VAL A 155 4.18 4.97 -17.71
C VAL A 155 3.48 4.37 -18.93
N SER A 156 3.24 3.06 -18.95
CA SER A 156 2.47 2.38 -19.99
C SER A 156 1.01 2.26 -19.55
N VAL A 157 0.07 2.77 -20.36
CA VAL A 157 -1.36 2.69 -20.06
C VAL A 157 -1.83 1.25 -19.84
N ALA A 158 -1.36 0.30 -20.67
CA ALA A 158 -1.74 -1.10 -20.53
C ALA A 158 -1.24 -1.71 -19.21
N ASN A 159 0.00 -1.42 -18.82
CA ASN A 159 0.56 -1.88 -17.56
C ASN A 159 -0.11 -1.19 -16.37
N TYR A 160 -0.42 0.11 -16.50
CA TYR A 160 -1.14 0.87 -15.47
C TYR A 160 -2.49 0.24 -15.15
N ILE A 161 -3.27 -0.10 -16.18
CA ILE A 161 -4.54 -0.81 -16.02
C ILE A 161 -4.33 -2.12 -15.28
N LYS A 162 -3.33 -2.90 -15.69
CA LYS A 162 -3.01 -4.17 -15.05
C LYS A 162 -2.58 -4.02 -13.59
N GLN A 163 -1.80 -2.97 -13.28
CA GLN A 163 -1.43 -2.63 -11.90
C GLN A 163 -2.68 -2.29 -11.06
N VAL A 164 -3.60 -1.47 -11.59
CA VAL A 164 -4.86 -1.15 -10.91
C VAL A 164 -5.68 -2.41 -10.61
N GLU A 165 -5.78 -3.35 -11.58
CA GLU A 165 -6.45 -4.64 -11.36
C GLU A 165 -5.77 -5.45 -10.25
N ASN A 166 -4.44 -5.59 -10.27
CA ASN A 166 -3.68 -6.34 -9.28
C ASN A 166 -3.81 -5.74 -7.88
N ILE A 167 -3.74 -4.41 -7.76
CA ILE A 167 -3.95 -3.69 -6.50
C ILE A 167 -5.36 -3.94 -5.98
N THR A 168 -6.36 -3.88 -6.86
CA THR A 168 -7.77 -4.15 -6.49
C THR A 168 -7.93 -5.55 -5.91
N GLU A 169 -7.37 -6.58 -6.55
CA GLU A 169 -7.41 -7.96 -6.04
C GLU A 169 -6.72 -8.09 -4.68
N GLY A 170 -5.59 -7.41 -4.50
CA GLY A 170 -4.87 -7.41 -3.23
C GLY A 170 -5.66 -6.73 -2.10
N ILE A 171 -6.24 -5.56 -2.37
CA ILE A 171 -7.09 -4.84 -1.41
C ILE A 171 -8.30 -5.70 -1.01
N VAL A 172 -9.02 -6.25 -1.98
CA VAL A 172 -10.21 -7.10 -1.74
C VAL A 172 -9.87 -8.35 -0.93
N LYS A 173 -8.69 -8.93 -1.12
CA LYS A 173 -8.25 -10.09 -0.34
C LYS A 173 -8.04 -9.76 1.14
N ILE A 174 -7.57 -8.56 1.45
CA ILE A 174 -7.34 -8.09 2.83
C ILE A 174 -8.64 -7.55 3.43
N ASP A 175 -9.43 -6.82 2.64
CA ASP A 175 -10.71 -6.25 3.05
C ASP A 175 -11.87 -6.73 2.15
N PRO A 176 -12.36 -7.94 2.36
CA PRO A 176 -13.49 -8.48 1.59
C PRO A 176 -14.83 -7.80 1.92
N VAL A 177 -14.89 -7.04 3.00
CA VAL A 177 -16.14 -6.35 3.41
C VAL A 177 -16.52 -5.28 2.39
N HIS A 178 -15.54 -4.58 1.82
CA HIS A 178 -15.76 -3.50 0.85
C HIS A 178 -15.42 -3.92 -0.60
N GLU A 179 -15.42 -5.22 -0.89
CA GLU A 179 -15.10 -5.75 -2.23
C GLU A 179 -15.90 -5.08 -3.35
N LYS A 180 -17.23 -4.93 -3.14
CA LYS A 180 -18.13 -4.40 -4.17
C LYS A 180 -17.79 -2.95 -4.52
N GLU A 181 -17.54 -2.13 -3.53
CA GLU A 181 -17.20 -0.72 -3.68
C GLU A 181 -15.84 -0.57 -4.36
N SER A 182 -14.82 -1.27 -3.89
CA SER A 182 -13.46 -1.24 -4.44
C SER A 182 -13.43 -1.70 -5.90
N ARG A 183 -14.13 -2.78 -6.25
CA ARG A 183 -14.21 -3.25 -7.65
C ARG A 183 -14.98 -2.30 -8.56
N ARG A 184 -16.04 -1.65 -8.04
CA ARG A 184 -16.77 -0.62 -8.80
C ARG A 184 -15.84 0.56 -9.09
N ASN A 185 -15.19 1.10 -8.08
CA ASN A 185 -14.31 2.25 -8.18
C ASN A 185 -13.14 1.98 -9.15
N SER A 186 -12.53 0.79 -9.05
CA SER A 186 -11.48 0.34 -9.96
C SER A 186 -11.94 0.35 -11.43
N LYS A 187 -13.12 -0.21 -11.73
CA LYS A 187 -13.68 -0.21 -13.09
C LYS A 187 -13.97 1.20 -13.60
N GLU A 188 -14.52 2.06 -12.75
CA GLU A 188 -14.79 3.46 -13.10
C GLU A 188 -13.50 4.25 -13.32
N TYR A 189 -12.45 3.93 -12.56
CA TYR A 189 -11.14 4.56 -12.71
C TYR A 189 -10.45 4.15 -14.02
N ILE A 190 -10.46 2.86 -14.35
CA ILE A 190 -9.88 2.32 -15.60
C ILE A 190 -10.62 2.88 -16.84
N ALA A 191 -11.90 3.22 -16.72
CA ALA A 191 -12.71 3.71 -17.83
C ALA A 191 -12.50 5.22 -18.13
N LYS A 192 -11.75 5.94 -17.33
CA LYS A 192 -11.43 7.39 -17.51
C LYS A 192 -10.26 7.59 -18.45
#